data_3f66c96abc00c4a5fdd8d582fee76f54
#
_entry.id   3f66c96abc00c4a5fdd8d582fee76f54
#
_cell.length_a   1.000
_cell.length_b   1.000
_cell.length_c   1.000
_cell.angle_alpha   90.00
_cell.angle_beta   90.00
_cell.angle_gamma   90.00
#
_symmetry.space_group_name_H-M   'P 1'
#
loop_
_entity.id
_entity.type
_entity.pdbx_description
1 polymer ?
#
loop_
_entity_poly.entity_id
_entity_poly.type
_entity_poly.pdbx_seq_one_letter_code
_entity_poly.pdbx_strand_id
1 'polypeptide(L)'
;MRLFFPPAQRFTVASRHRLAEAQLEQGLLDRAGKFALAALRREAADARGSVALIEQCQPQDAREWMMLGSACLEVREPAYDGRALAAFARALASEGDDTVRLRSLLGSARALMRQDKIAEAERPLAAAVALAPMHGEAAGRYGRTVARSDPDRAVDWLSQQIAAGNRCAAVLESWAGALAAAGRRQQAEAATGLDQFLRQSRAVAPPGWSSLDAFHAALAEELADHPARRPERLGSASVHSVRIDEPHLTGSRHMAALESHLETLIVAHLDSLDGNHPFLRARPAAARVRYWVLLSHGEGHQIPHAHPAGWLSGVYYLSVPEVIAGGSGSEGCLQFVLPERVSAPGRAIEGPTIRPQSGLFVTFPSHAHHRTFPYTPALGDTAPRIVVAFDLEHRDDG
;
A
#
# COMPACT_ATOMS: atom_id res chain seq x y z
N MET A 1 16.95 -15.17 -0.71
CA MET A 1 15.46 -15.06 -0.68
C MET A 1 14.91 -15.51 -2.02
N ARG A 2 13.85 -16.31 -2.06
CA ARG A 2 13.16 -16.69 -3.30
C ARG A 2 12.07 -15.65 -3.60
N LEU A 3 11.97 -15.23 -4.87
CA LEU A 3 10.96 -14.27 -5.34
C LEU A 3 9.88 -14.99 -6.17
N PHE A 4 8.63 -14.61 -5.96
CA PHE A 4 7.49 -15.18 -6.67
C PHE A 4 6.67 -14.04 -7.29
N PHE A 5 6.70 -13.99 -8.61
CA PHE A 5 5.84 -13.09 -9.37
C PHE A 5 4.43 -13.67 -9.52
N PRO A 6 3.40 -12.83 -9.65
CA PRO A 6 2.04 -13.30 -9.84
C PRO A 6 1.92 -14.04 -11.19
N PRO A 7 1.21 -15.18 -11.23
CA PRO A 7 0.96 -15.88 -12.51
C PRO A 7 0.04 -15.04 -13.39
N ALA A 8 0.19 -15.16 -14.70
CA ALA A 8 -0.74 -14.57 -15.65
C ALA A 8 -2.19 -15.01 -15.36
N GLN A 9 -3.12 -14.08 -15.25
CA GLN A 9 -4.52 -14.34 -14.97
C GLN A 9 -5.37 -14.13 -16.23
N ARG A 10 -6.37 -15.00 -16.42
CA ARG A 10 -7.28 -14.89 -17.57
C ARG A 10 -8.32 -13.78 -17.44
N PHE A 11 -8.62 -13.33 -16.21
CA PHE A 11 -9.69 -12.39 -15.93
C PHE A 11 -9.25 -11.29 -14.97
N THR A 12 -9.44 -10.05 -15.38
CA THR A 12 -9.23 -8.88 -14.53
C THR A 12 -10.31 -8.75 -13.45
N VAL A 13 -10.06 -7.97 -12.40
CA VAL A 13 -11.10 -7.56 -11.43
C VAL A 13 -12.29 -6.96 -12.19
N ALA A 14 -12.04 -6.11 -13.19
CA ALA A 14 -13.10 -5.47 -13.98
C ALA A 14 -13.93 -6.48 -14.79
N SER A 15 -13.31 -7.51 -15.38
CA SER A 15 -14.07 -8.54 -16.11
C SER A 15 -14.86 -9.46 -15.19
N ARG A 16 -14.31 -9.83 -14.03
CA ARG A 16 -15.03 -10.58 -12.99
C ARG A 16 -16.22 -9.79 -12.45
N HIS A 17 -16.02 -8.48 -12.23
CA HIS A 17 -17.09 -7.58 -11.78
C HIS A 17 -18.23 -7.51 -12.82
N ARG A 18 -17.92 -7.23 -14.10
CA ARG A 18 -18.96 -7.19 -15.17
C ARG A 18 -19.74 -8.52 -15.28
N LEU A 19 -19.04 -9.65 -15.20
CA LEU A 19 -19.71 -10.96 -15.23
C LEU A 19 -20.67 -11.14 -14.06
N ALA A 20 -20.24 -10.81 -12.85
CA ALA A 20 -21.07 -10.93 -11.66
C ALA A 20 -22.27 -9.95 -11.66
N GLU A 21 -22.11 -8.73 -12.21
CA GLU A 21 -23.24 -7.80 -12.41
C GLU A 21 -24.27 -8.38 -13.39
N ALA A 22 -23.84 -8.92 -14.53
CA ALA A 22 -24.76 -9.57 -15.47
C ALA A 22 -25.48 -10.77 -14.85
N GLN A 23 -24.81 -11.55 -14.00
CA GLN A 23 -25.44 -12.63 -13.25
C GLN A 23 -26.46 -12.14 -12.22
N LEU A 24 -26.19 -11.00 -11.56
CA LEU A 24 -27.14 -10.38 -10.64
C LEU A 24 -28.41 -9.93 -11.37
N GLU A 25 -28.26 -9.25 -12.51
CA GLU A 25 -29.39 -8.79 -13.35
C GLU A 25 -30.28 -9.93 -13.83
N GLN A 26 -29.68 -11.11 -14.09
CA GLN A 26 -30.39 -12.31 -14.51
C GLN A 26 -30.95 -13.11 -13.31
N GLY A 27 -30.75 -12.67 -12.08
CA GLY A 27 -31.21 -13.38 -10.89
C GLY A 27 -30.46 -14.68 -10.60
N LEU A 28 -29.28 -14.87 -11.17
CA LEU A 28 -28.50 -16.11 -11.06
C LEU A 28 -27.61 -16.18 -9.80
N LEU A 29 -27.45 -15.05 -9.05
CA LEU A 29 -26.65 -15.04 -7.84
C LEU A 29 -27.47 -15.46 -6.62
N ASP A 30 -27.01 -16.49 -5.94
CA ASP A 30 -27.44 -16.81 -4.59
C ASP A 30 -26.92 -15.79 -3.56
N ARG A 31 -27.21 -16.01 -2.28
CA ARG A 31 -26.74 -15.13 -1.21
C ARG A 31 -25.23 -14.98 -1.19
N ALA A 32 -24.48 -16.07 -1.27
CA ALA A 32 -23.02 -16.05 -1.26
C ALA A 32 -22.45 -15.31 -2.48
N GLY A 33 -23.02 -15.52 -3.67
CA GLY A 33 -22.69 -14.80 -4.89
C GLY A 33 -22.90 -13.29 -4.78
N LYS A 34 -23.98 -12.84 -4.12
CA LYS A 34 -24.22 -11.41 -3.85
C LYS A 34 -23.17 -10.79 -2.94
N PHE A 35 -22.73 -11.49 -1.89
CA PHE A 35 -21.63 -11.01 -1.03
C PHE A 35 -20.28 -11.01 -1.77
N ALA A 36 -20.02 -11.98 -2.65
CA ALA A 36 -18.85 -11.99 -3.52
C ALA A 36 -18.87 -10.80 -4.49
N LEU A 37 -20.02 -10.49 -5.09
CA LEU A 37 -20.19 -9.29 -5.93
C LEU A 37 -19.99 -8.00 -5.13
N ALA A 38 -20.51 -7.92 -3.91
CA ALA A 38 -20.28 -6.75 -3.04
C ALA A 38 -18.78 -6.52 -2.77
N ALA A 39 -17.99 -7.58 -2.61
CA ALA A 39 -16.54 -7.49 -2.51
C ALA A 39 -15.91 -6.98 -3.82
N LEU A 40 -16.34 -7.47 -4.99
CA LEU A 40 -15.88 -7.00 -6.30
C LEU A 40 -16.24 -5.53 -6.55
N ARG A 41 -17.43 -5.07 -6.13
CA ARG A 41 -17.82 -3.64 -6.20
C ARG A 41 -16.85 -2.76 -5.41
N ARG A 42 -16.43 -3.19 -4.22
CA ARG A 42 -15.42 -2.47 -3.45
C ARG A 42 -14.08 -2.40 -4.18
N GLU A 43 -13.63 -3.50 -4.75
CA GLU A 43 -12.40 -3.53 -5.56
C GLU A 43 -12.51 -2.65 -6.80
N ALA A 44 -13.70 -2.51 -7.37
CA ALA A 44 -14.01 -1.62 -8.50
C ALA A 44 -14.28 -0.15 -8.09
N ALA A 45 -14.04 0.21 -6.81
CA ALA A 45 -14.29 1.53 -6.22
C ALA A 45 -15.78 1.93 -6.11
N ASP A 46 -16.72 0.99 -6.24
CA ASP A 46 -18.14 1.19 -5.96
C ASP A 46 -18.50 0.74 -4.53
N ALA A 47 -18.00 1.49 -3.55
CA ALA A 47 -18.27 1.18 -2.14
C ALA A 47 -19.75 1.38 -1.78
N ARG A 48 -20.45 2.37 -2.37
CA ARG A 48 -21.87 2.61 -2.12
C ARG A 48 -22.74 1.48 -2.66
N GLY A 49 -22.48 1.02 -3.88
CA GLY A 49 -23.17 -0.11 -4.46
C GLY A 49 -22.92 -1.41 -3.68
N SER A 50 -21.71 -1.58 -3.12
CA SER A 50 -21.41 -2.67 -2.20
C SER A 50 -22.27 -2.62 -0.93
N VAL A 51 -22.33 -1.44 -0.27
CA VAL A 51 -23.17 -1.25 0.94
C VAL A 51 -24.63 -1.59 0.63
N ALA A 52 -25.18 -1.01 -0.43
CA ALA A 52 -26.58 -1.23 -0.82
C ALA A 52 -26.89 -2.72 -1.05
N LEU A 53 -26.01 -3.44 -1.75
CA LEU A 53 -26.18 -4.86 -2.01
C LEU A 53 -26.14 -5.71 -0.74
N ILE A 54 -25.20 -5.43 0.18
CA ILE A 54 -25.09 -6.13 1.46
C ILE A 54 -26.35 -5.87 2.31
N GLU A 55 -26.85 -4.64 2.37
CA GLU A 55 -28.08 -4.30 3.12
C GLU A 55 -29.32 -4.99 2.56
N GLN A 56 -29.46 -5.07 1.23
CA GLN A 56 -30.53 -5.83 0.59
C GLN A 56 -30.50 -7.31 0.98
N CYS A 57 -29.31 -7.87 1.21
CA CYS A 57 -29.16 -9.24 1.68
C CYS A 57 -29.50 -9.41 3.16
N GLN A 58 -29.67 -8.33 3.95
CA GLN A 58 -29.93 -8.36 5.39
C GLN A 58 -28.89 -9.23 6.13
N PRO A 59 -27.73 -8.70 6.52
CA PRO A 59 -26.67 -9.45 7.19
C PRO A 59 -27.17 -10.26 8.36
N GLN A 60 -26.75 -11.53 8.48
CA GLN A 60 -27.26 -12.49 9.47
C GLN A 60 -26.19 -12.97 10.45
N ASP A 61 -24.93 -13.01 10.02
CA ASP A 61 -23.82 -13.52 10.82
C ASP A 61 -22.69 -12.47 11.02
N ALA A 62 -21.72 -12.80 11.86
CA ALA A 62 -20.60 -11.93 12.18
C ALA A 62 -19.79 -11.50 10.94
N ARG A 63 -19.59 -12.41 9.99
CA ARG A 63 -18.82 -12.14 8.76
C ARG A 63 -19.54 -11.16 7.85
N GLU A 64 -20.83 -11.32 7.66
CA GLU A 64 -21.66 -10.45 6.83
C GLU A 64 -21.74 -9.05 7.43
N TRP A 65 -21.92 -8.93 8.77
CA TRP A 65 -21.87 -7.64 9.47
C TRP A 65 -20.49 -6.98 9.35
N MET A 66 -19.41 -7.73 9.49
CA MET A 66 -18.04 -7.23 9.29
C MET A 66 -17.84 -6.74 7.85
N MET A 67 -18.38 -7.42 6.84
CA MET A 67 -18.32 -6.99 5.44
C MET A 67 -19.09 -5.69 5.23
N LEU A 68 -20.28 -5.52 5.83
CA LEU A 68 -21.03 -4.25 5.79
C LEU A 68 -20.22 -3.10 6.41
N GLY A 69 -19.67 -3.30 7.60
CA GLY A 69 -18.84 -2.31 8.28
C GLY A 69 -17.64 -1.89 7.42
N SER A 70 -16.98 -2.86 6.80
CA SER A 70 -15.84 -2.62 5.90
C SER A 70 -16.25 -1.83 4.65
N ALA A 71 -17.39 -2.17 4.03
CA ALA A 71 -17.91 -1.43 2.87
C ALA A 71 -18.29 0.01 3.25
N CYS A 72 -18.91 0.24 4.39
CA CYS A 72 -19.23 1.57 4.90
C CYS A 72 -17.96 2.43 5.08
N LEU A 73 -16.88 1.87 5.63
CA LEU A 73 -15.62 2.60 5.76
C LEU A 73 -15.01 3.04 4.42
N GLU A 74 -15.24 2.31 3.36
CA GLU A 74 -14.70 2.63 2.03
C GLU A 74 -15.48 3.73 1.31
N VAL A 75 -16.71 4.02 1.72
CA VAL A 75 -17.49 5.17 1.20
C VAL A 75 -16.82 6.50 1.56
N ARG A 76 -16.08 6.55 2.70
CA ARG A 76 -15.30 7.72 3.15
C ARG A 76 -16.11 8.99 3.42
N GLU A 77 -17.36 8.84 3.78
CA GLU A 77 -18.24 9.92 4.20
C GLU A 77 -18.54 9.80 5.69
N PRO A 78 -18.59 10.92 6.44
CA PRO A 78 -18.81 10.90 7.89
C PRO A 78 -20.08 10.13 8.32
N ALA A 79 -21.14 10.22 7.50
CA ALA A 79 -22.39 9.51 7.75
C ALA A 79 -22.24 7.97 7.76
N TYR A 80 -21.28 7.46 7.01
CA TYR A 80 -21.00 6.01 6.93
C TYR A 80 -20.10 5.51 8.05
N ASP A 81 -19.35 6.38 8.72
CA ASP A 81 -18.50 5.96 9.85
C ASP A 81 -19.33 5.49 11.04
N GLY A 82 -20.47 6.14 11.32
CA GLY A 82 -21.43 5.69 12.33
C GLY A 82 -22.08 4.34 11.97
N ARG A 83 -22.44 4.17 10.68
CA ARG A 83 -22.97 2.88 10.16
C ARG A 83 -21.95 1.76 10.25
N ALA A 84 -20.68 2.05 9.94
CA ALA A 84 -19.57 1.11 10.08
C ALA A 84 -19.43 0.63 11.53
N LEU A 85 -19.43 1.55 12.50
CA LEU A 85 -19.36 1.23 13.93
C LEU A 85 -20.53 0.32 14.37
N ALA A 86 -21.74 0.66 13.96
CA ALA A 86 -22.92 -0.16 14.28
C ALA A 86 -22.82 -1.58 13.68
N ALA A 87 -22.33 -1.70 12.46
CA ALA A 87 -22.14 -2.99 11.80
C ALA A 87 -21.06 -3.83 12.48
N PHE A 88 -19.89 -3.21 12.81
CA PHE A 88 -18.83 -3.91 13.55
C PHE A 88 -19.26 -4.31 14.97
N ALA A 89 -20.05 -3.48 15.66
CA ALA A 89 -20.61 -3.84 16.96
C ALA A 89 -21.50 -5.09 16.87
N ARG A 90 -22.33 -5.21 15.83
CA ARG A 90 -23.12 -6.41 15.58
C ARG A 90 -22.24 -7.62 15.24
N ALA A 91 -21.20 -7.43 14.43
CA ALA A 91 -20.25 -8.50 14.13
C ALA A 91 -19.56 -9.03 15.41
N LEU A 92 -19.16 -8.13 16.32
CA LEU A 92 -18.52 -8.49 17.58
C LEU A 92 -19.48 -9.12 18.61
N ALA A 93 -20.77 -8.84 18.51
CA ALA A 93 -21.83 -9.44 19.35
C ALA A 93 -22.31 -10.80 18.84
N SER A 94 -22.04 -11.14 17.58
CA SER A 94 -22.39 -12.41 16.96
C SER A 94 -21.28 -13.44 17.16
N GLU A 95 -21.60 -14.73 17.09
CA GLU A 95 -20.60 -15.79 17.04
C GLU A 95 -19.77 -15.66 15.75
N GLY A 96 -18.46 -15.67 15.89
CA GLY A 96 -17.52 -15.53 14.77
C GLY A 96 -16.11 -15.96 15.15
N ASP A 97 -15.31 -16.28 14.15
CA ASP A 97 -13.90 -16.65 14.31
C ASP A 97 -13.04 -15.42 14.71
N ASP A 98 -11.82 -15.68 15.16
CA ASP A 98 -10.89 -14.63 15.60
C ASP A 98 -10.51 -13.70 14.45
N THR A 99 -10.52 -14.14 13.20
CA THR A 99 -10.24 -13.30 12.02
C THR A 99 -11.33 -12.24 11.84
N VAL A 100 -12.60 -12.64 11.93
CA VAL A 100 -13.74 -11.72 11.85
C VAL A 100 -13.74 -10.76 13.04
N ARG A 101 -13.47 -11.25 14.25
CA ARG A 101 -13.35 -10.42 15.46
C ARG A 101 -12.24 -9.39 15.33
N LEU A 102 -11.03 -9.82 14.92
CA LEU A 102 -9.88 -8.95 14.72
C LEU A 102 -10.17 -7.85 13.68
N ARG A 103 -10.70 -8.22 12.52
CA ARG A 103 -11.06 -7.27 11.46
C ARG A 103 -12.12 -6.27 11.92
N SER A 104 -13.09 -6.72 12.71
CA SER A 104 -14.14 -5.85 13.26
C SER A 104 -13.59 -4.86 14.29
N LEU A 105 -12.65 -5.29 15.14
CA LEU A 105 -11.96 -4.41 16.09
C LEU A 105 -11.11 -3.36 15.37
N LEU A 106 -10.31 -3.77 14.38
CA LEU A 106 -9.50 -2.86 13.57
C LEU A 106 -10.37 -1.88 12.77
N GLY A 107 -11.50 -2.36 12.25
CA GLY A 107 -12.47 -1.54 11.55
C GLY A 107 -13.15 -0.51 12.45
N SER A 108 -13.54 -0.92 13.66
CA SER A 108 -14.10 -0.01 14.68
C SER A 108 -13.13 1.09 15.06
N ALA A 109 -11.87 0.73 15.30
CA ALA A 109 -10.83 1.72 15.61
C ALA A 109 -10.64 2.72 14.45
N ARG A 110 -10.64 2.24 13.21
CA ARG A 110 -10.52 3.10 12.02
C ARG A 110 -11.69 4.08 11.91
N ALA A 111 -12.91 3.61 12.15
CA ALA A 111 -14.10 4.48 12.14
C ALA A 111 -14.05 5.55 13.24
N LEU A 112 -13.61 5.20 14.45
CA LEU A 112 -13.42 6.14 15.55
C LEU A 112 -12.34 7.17 15.24
N MET A 113 -11.21 6.75 14.71
CA MET A 113 -10.12 7.66 14.31
C MET A 113 -10.57 8.66 13.24
N ARG A 114 -11.41 8.25 12.28
CA ARG A 114 -11.97 9.16 11.27
C ARG A 114 -12.94 10.19 11.84
N GLN A 115 -13.56 9.88 12.98
CA GLN A 115 -14.41 10.79 13.75
C GLN A 115 -13.59 11.64 14.76
N ASP A 116 -12.26 11.58 14.71
CA ASP A 116 -11.32 12.20 15.67
C ASP A 116 -11.50 11.74 17.13
N LYS A 117 -12.12 10.58 17.33
CA LYS A 117 -12.34 9.95 18.64
C LYS A 117 -11.15 9.06 19.03
N ILE A 118 -9.98 9.69 19.17
CA ILE A 118 -8.70 8.98 19.32
C ILE A 118 -8.66 8.14 20.60
N ALA A 119 -9.09 8.73 21.73
CA ALA A 119 -9.12 8.02 23.02
C ALA A 119 -10.05 6.80 22.99
N GLU A 120 -11.20 6.91 22.30
CA GLU A 120 -12.12 5.79 22.15
C GLU A 120 -11.54 4.69 21.23
N ALA A 121 -10.71 5.06 20.23
CA ALA A 121 -10.09 4.10 19.31
C ALA A 121 -9.02 3.22 19.98
N GLU A 122 -8.42 3.65 21.08
CA GLU A 122 -7.44 2.85 21.82
C GLU A 122 -8.05 1.53 22.33
N ARG A 123 -9.29 1.55 22.82
CA ARG A 123 -9.95 0.37 23.38
C ARG A 123 -10.10 -0.80 22.39
N PRO A 124 -10.69 -0.65 21.18
CA PRO A 124 -10.75 -1.74 20.21
C PRO A 124 -9.37 -2.17 19.72
N LEU A 125 -8.38 -1.27 19.64
CA LEU A 125 -7.01 -1.65 19.28
C LEU A 125 -6.32 -2.48 20.36
N ALA A 126 -6.48 -2.13 21.65
CA ALA A 126 -5.98 -2.93 22.75
C ALA A 126 -6.61 -4.34 22.76
N ALA A 127 -7.92 -4.44 22.47
CA ALA A 127 -8.60 -5.73 22.34
C ALA A 127 -8.08 -6.53 21.12
N ALA A 128 -7.78 -5.87 20.00
CA ALA A 128 -7.20 -6.51 18.83
C ALA A 128 -5.79 -7.06 19.10
N VAL A 129 -4.96 -6.32 19.83
CA VAL A 129 -3.63 -6.78 20.27
C VAL A 129 -3.73 -7.93 21.26
N ALA A 130 -4.69 -7.88 22.20
CA ALA A 130 -4.90 -8.98 23.14
C ALA A 130 -5.35 -10.27 22.44
N LEU A 131 -6.19 -10.14 21.40
CA LEU A 131 -6.65 -11.27 20.59
C LEU A 131 -5.52 -11.86 19.72
N ALA A 132 -4.69 -11.01 19.14
CA ALA A 132 -3.61 -11.41 18.23
C ALA A 132 -2.32 -10.61 18.51
N PRO A 133 -1.53 -10.99 19.53
CA PRO A 133 -0.39 -10.18 20.02
C PRO A 133 0.72 -9.95 18.97
N MET A 134 0.87 -10.87 18.02
CA MET A 134 1.87 -10.78 16.95
C MET A 134 1.29 -10.23 15.63
N HIS A 135 0.02 -9.82 15.61
CA HIS A 135 -0.58 -9.25 14.41
C HIS A 135 -0.08 -7.82 14.17
N GLY A 136 0.79 -7.68 13.17
CA GLY A 136 1.54 -6.45 12.92
C GLY A 136 0.69 -5.20 12.71
N GLU A 137 -0.42 -5.31 11.97
CA GLU A 137 -1.33 -4.17 11.75
C GLU A 137 -2.00 -3.73 13.07
N ALA A 138 -2.43 -4.68 13.91
CA ALA A 138 -3.03 -4.36 15.22
C ALA A 138 -1.99 -3.67 16.12
N ALA A 139 -0.80 -4.23 16.21
CA ALA A 139 0.30 -3.71 16.98
C ALA A 139 0.72 -2.30 16.51
N GLY A 140 0.95 -2.12 15.21
CA GLY A 140 1.33 -0.82 14.65
C GLY A 140 0.25 0.24 14.87
N ARG A 141 -1.02 -0.08 14.62
CA ARG A 141 -2.13 0.88 14.84
C ARG A 141 -2.31 1.24 16.31
N TYR A 142 -2.17 0.27 17.22
CA TYR A 142 -2.22 0.55 18.64
C TYR A 142 -1.10 1.50 19.06
N GLY A 143 0.15 1.18 18.72
CA GLY A 143 1.30 2.03 19.03
C GLY A 143 1.17 3.46 18.48
N ARG A 144 0.72 3.59 17.23
CA ARG A 144 0.47 4.89 16.60
C ARG A 144 -0.64 5.69 17.30
N THR A 145 -1.68 5.01 17.76
CA THR A 145 -2.78 5.66 18.48
C THR A 145 -2.31 6.15 19.84
N VAL A 146 -1.58 5.31 20.58
CA VAL A 146 -0.98 5.69 21.89
C VAL A 146 0.00 6.85 21.74
N ALA A 147 0.81 6.87 20.66
CA ALA A 147 1.79 7.94 20.43
C ALA A 147 1.17 9.34 20.28
N ARG A 148 -0.13 9.44 20.05
CA ARG A 148 -0.83 10.74 19.98
C ARG A 148 -1.02 11.41 21.34
N SER A 149 -1.14 10.62 22.39
CA SER A 149 -1.34 11.09 23.76
C SER A 149 -0.10 10.90 24.63
N ASP A 150 0.64 9.82 24.42
CA ASP A 150 1.81 9.43 25.22
C ASP A 150 2.87 8.79 24.31
N PRO A 151 3.73 9.61 23.67
CA PRO A 151 4.76 9.11 22.76
C PRO A 151 5.78 8.19 23.43
N ASP A 152 6.18 8.46 24.69
CA ASP A 152 7.17 7.65 25.40
C ASP A 152 6.61 6.25 25.71
N ARG A 153 5.38 6.14 26.18
CA ARG A 153 4.69 4.86 26.37
C ARG A 153 4.58 4.08 25.06
N ALA A 154 4.32 4.77 23.95
CA ALA A 154 4.27 4.14 22.63
C ALA A 154 5.63 3.60 22.20
N VAL A 155 6.72 4.36 22.42
CA VAL A 155 8.10 3.91 22.12
C VAL A 155 8.44 2.66 22.92
N ASP A 156 8.18 2.67 24.23
CA ASP A 156 8.49 1.54 25.10
C ASP A 156 7.73 0.29 24.69
N TRP A 157 6.43 0.42 24.42
CA TRP A 157 5.58 -0.69 24.02
C TRP A 157 5.98 -1.25 22.63
N LEU A 158 6.21 -0.39 21.63
CA LEU A 158 6.64 -0.81 20.30
C LEU A 158 8.03 -1.45 20.32
N SER A 159 8.94 -0.96 21.17
CA SER A 159 10.25 -1.57 21.37
C SER A 159 10.14 -2.98 21.94
N GLN A 160 9.19 -3.23 22.85
CA GLN A 160 8.88 -4.57 23.37
C GLN A 160 8.33 -5.48 22.26
N GLN A 161 7.43 -4.99 21.41
CA GLN A 161 6.94 -5.74 20.24
C GLN A 161 8.09 -6.15 19.31
N ILE A 162 8.99 -5.23 19.00
CA ILE A 162 10.16 -5.49 18.15
C ILE A 162 11.10 -6.53 18.80
N ALA A 163 11.33 -6.41 20.11
CA ALA A 163 12.14 -7.38 20.86
C ALA A 163 11.51 -8.77 20.90
N ALA A 164 10.18 -8.85 21.00
CA ALA A 164 9.41 -10.09 20.94
C ALA A 164 9.36 -10.73 19.53
N GLY A 165 9.88 -10.05 18.51
CA GLY A 165 9.93 -10.56 17.13
C GLY A 165 8.90 -9.98 16.17
N ASN A 166 7.98 -9.14 16.62
CA ASN A 166 7.02 -8.44 15.76
C ASN A 166 7.70 -7.26 15.06
N ARG A 167 8.34 -7.51 13.92
CA ARG A 167 9.20 -6.57 13.18
C ARG A 167 8.66 -6.24 11.80
N CYS A 168 7.35 -6.42 11.57
CA CYS A 168 6.75 -6.07 10.29
C CYS A 168 6.76 -4.56 10.04
N ALA A 169 6.57 -4.14 8.79
CA ALA A 169 6.62 -2.75 8.40
C ALA A 169 5.66 -1.85 9.19
N ALA A 170 4.45 -2.33 9.51
CA ALA A 170 3.48 -1.56 10.29
C ALA A 170 3.97 -1.22 11.70
N VAL A 171 4.71 -2.13 12.34
CA VAL A 171 5.31 -1.92 13.68
C VAL A 171 6.51 -0.99 13.59
N LEU A 172 7.40 -1.21 12.63
CA LEU A 172 8.60 -0.38 12.44
C LEU A 172 8.25 1.06 12.04
N GLU A 173 7.25 1.25 11.16
CA GLU A 173 6.68 2.55 10.80
C GLU A 173 6.18 3.31 12.05
N SER A 174 5.38 2.61 12.86
CA SER A 174 4.78 3.19 14.06
C SER A 174 5.83 3.51 15.12
N TRP A 175 6.88 2.68 15.24
CA TRP A 175 7.99 2.92 16.15
C TRP A 175 8.82 4.13 15.75
N ALA A 176 9.18 4.27 14.47
CA ALA A 176 9.85 5.47 13.96
C ALA A 176 9.00 6.74 14.19
N GLY A 177 7.68 6.65 13.93
CA GLY A 177 6.75 7.75 14.19
C GLY A 177 6.62 8.11 15.70
N ALA A 178 6.60 7.12 16.60
CA ALA A 178 6.56 7.34 18.04
C ALA A 178 7.85 8.00 18.55
N LEU A 179 9.02 7.56 18.07
CA LEU A 179 10.31 8.18 18.38
C LEU A 179 10.35 9.66 17.93
N ALA A 180 9.83 9.95 16.74
CA ALA A 180 9.73 11.32 16.24
C ALA A 180 8.79 12.17 17.12
N ALA A 181 7.63 11.63 17.50
CA ALA A 181 6.67 12.29 18.37
C ALA A 181 7.23 12.54 19.77
N ALA A 182 8.11 11.65 20.27
CA ALA A 182 8.84 11.81 21.54
C ALA A 182 10.03 12.78 21.44
N GLY A 183 10.27 13.42 20.28
CA GLY A 183 11.40 14.32 20.05
C GLY A 183 12.76 13.62 19.88
N ARG A 184 12.79 12.30 19.79
CA ARG A 184 14.00 11.47 19.65
C ARG A 184 14.44 11.38 18.18
N ARG A 185 14.71 12.53 17.57
CA ARG A 185 14.91 12.67 16.12
C ARG A 185 15.95 11.70 15.54
N GLN A 186 17.15 11.65 16.10
CA GLN A 186 18.21 10.75 15.59
C GLN A 186 17.82 9.27 15.65
N GLN A 187 17.13 8.87 16.71
CA GLN A 187 16.63 7.49 16.84
C GLN A 187 15.50 7.22 15.83
N ALA A 188 14.64 8.20 15.57
CA ALA A 188 13.57 8.09 14.59
C ALA A 188 14.11 7.97 13.16
N GLU A 189 15.12 8.77 12.82
CA GLU A 189 15.83 8.68 11.52
C GLU A 189 16.52 7.30 11.37
N ALA A 190 17.25 6.86 12.38
CA ALA A 190 17.90 5.53 12.38
C ALA A 190 16.87 4.40 12.27
N ALA A 191 15.69 4.52 12.92
CA ALA A 191 14.62 3.53 12.86
C ALA A 191 14.02 3.36 11.45
N THR A 192 14.14 4.35 10.57
CA THR A 192 13.73 4.22 9.16
C THR A 192 14.64 3.28 8.38
N GLY A 193 15.91 3.15 8.77
CA GLY A 193 16.93 2.38 8.06
C GLY A 193 17.35 2.95 6.71
N LEU A 194 16.94 4.18 6.37
CA LEU A 194 17.21 4.75 5.05
C LEU A 194 18.71 4.97 4.79
N ASP A 195 19.48 5.36 5.78
CA ASP A 195 20.93 5.52 5.72
C ASP A 195 21.67 4.23 5.36
N GLN A 196 21.10 3.08 5.75
CA GLN A 196 21.70 1.76 5.56
C GLN A 196 21.13 0.98 4.38
N PHE A 197 19.84 1.17 4.05
CA PHE A 197 19.10 0.27 3.15
C PHE A 197 18.47 0.94 1.94
N LEU A 198 18.55 2.26 1.81
CA LEU A 198 18.19 2.92 0.56
C LEU A 198 19.23 2.57 -0.51
N ARG A 199 18.79 1.96 -1.60
CA ARG A 199 19.66 1.60 -2.73
C ARG A 199 19.17 2.25 -4.00
N GLN A 200 20.12 2.65 -4.83
CA GLN A 200 19.87 3.20 -6.16
C GLN A 200 20.83 2.55 -7.16
N SER A 201 20.31 2.18 -8.31
CA SER A 201 21.12 1.69 -9.42
C SER A 201 20.53 2.13 -10.76
N ARG A 202 21.37 2.10 -11.81
CA ARG A 202 20.93 2.30 -13.18
C ARG A 202 20.71 0.95 -13.85
N ALA A 203 19.53 0.76 -14.41
CA ALA A 203 19.24 -0.40 -15.21
C ALA A 203 20.02 -0.38 -16.53
N VAL A 204 20.35 -1.55 -17.02
CA VAL A 204 20.87 -1.80 -18.35
C VAL A 204 19.81 -2.48 -19.20
N ALA A 205 19.95 -2.50 -20.53
CA ALA A 205 18.99 -3.19 -21.38
C ALA A 205 18.90 -4.68 -20.99
N PRO A 206 17.68 -5.23 -20.80
CA PRO A 206 17.53 -6.65 -20.54
C PRO A 206 17.93 -7.49 -21.78
N PRO A 207 18.27 -8.77 -21.60
CA PRO A 207 18.62 -9.66 -22.70
C PRO A 207 17.57 -9.67 -23.83
N GLY A 208 18.03 -9.63 -25.08
CA GLY A 208 17.16 -9.63 -26.25
C GLY A 208 16.68 -8.25 -26.71
N TRP A 209 17.09 -7.16 -26.02
CA TRP A 209 16.78 -5.78 -26.39
C TRP A 209 18.02 -5.04 -26.90
N SER A 210 17.85 -4.23 -27.95
CA SER A 210 18.96 -3.46 -28.55
C SER A 210 19.43 -2.31 -27.66
N SER A 211 18.53 -1.75 -26.85
CA SER A 211 18.83 -0.68 -25.88
C SER A 211 17.77 -0.67 -24.80
N LEU A 212 18.08 0.04 -23.68
CA LEU A 212 17.11 0.28 -22.61
C LEU A 212 15.93 1.13 -23.12
N ASP A 213 16.19 2.12 -23.97
CA ASP A 213 15.15 2.98 -24.54
C ASP A 213 14.18 2.20 -25.44
N ALA A 214 14.71 1.26 -26.24
CA ALA A 214 13.85 0.38 -27.06
C ALA A 214 12.94 -0.50 -26.18
N PHE A 215 13.46 -1.02 -25.08
CA PHE A 215 12.67 -1.77 -24.08
C PHE A 215 11.59 -0.90 -23.44
N HIS A 216 11.97 0.30 -23.01
CA HIS A 216 11.05 1.26 -22.39
C HIS A 216 9.94 1.70 -23.34
N ALA A 217 10.27 1.99 -24.60
CA ALA A 217 9.28 2.39 -25.61
C ALA A 217 8.23 1.29 -25.84
N ALA A 218 8.67 0.04 -25.98
CA ALA A 218 7.76 -1.09 -26.19
C ALA A 218 6.84 -1.34 -24.96
N LEU A 219 7.38 -1.20 -23.75
CA LEU A 219 6.56 -1.29 -22.53
C LEU A 219 5.58 -0.12 -22.42
N ALA A 220 6.01 1.11 -22.71
CA ALA A 220 5.15 2.29 -22.63
C ALA A 220 3.97 2.18 -23.61
N GLU A 221 4.21 1.68 -24.83
CA GLU A 221 3.17 1.41 -25.82
C GLU A 221 2.16 0.37 -25.33
N GLU A 222 2.63 -0.76 -24.78
CA GLU A 222 1.74 -1.79 -24.23
C GLU A 222 0.93 -1.27 -23.03
N LEU A 223 1.56 -0.50 -22.14
CA LEU A 223 0.92 0.05 -20.95
C LEU A 223 -0.10 1.16 -21.28
N ALA A 224 0.07 1.84 -22.42
CA ALA A 224 -0.85 2.88 -22.88
C ALA A 224 -2.28 2.35 -23.09
N ASP A 225 -2.42 1.12 -23.60
CA ASP A 225 -3.70 0.48 -23.91
C ASP A 225 -4.02 -0.73 -23.02
N HIS A 226 -3.32 -0.84 -21.89
CA HIS A 226 -3.46 -2.01 -21.01
C HIS A 226 -4.88 -2.16 -20.46
N PRO A 227 -5.51 -3.36 -20.52
CA PRO A 227 -6.92 -3.56 -20.16
C PRO A 227 -7.24 -3.37 -18.68
N ALA A 228 -6.23 -3.38 -17.79
CA ALA A 228 -6.39 -3.16 -16.35
C ALA A 228 -6.13 -1.70 -15.93
N ARG A 229 -6.04 -0.76 -16.88
CA ARG A 229 -5.93 0.68 -16.56
C ARG A 229 -7.19 1.16 -15.84
N ARG A 230 -6.97 1.92 -14.79
CA ARG A 230 -8.05 2.56 -14.03
C ARG A 230 -7.55 3.85 -13.37
N PRO A 231 -8.44 4.83 -13.14
CA PRO A 231 -8.10 5.96 -12.29
C PRO A 231 -7.76 5.48 -10.87
N GLU A 232 -7.05 6.31 -10.13
CA GLU A 232 -6.76 6.03 -8.72
C GLU A 232 -8.06 5.89 -7.91
N ARG A 233 -8.00 5.04 -6.88
CA ARG A 233 -9.10 4.89 -5.91
C ARG A 233 -9.09 6.06 -4.94
N LEU A 234 -10.28 6.55 -4.57
CA LEU A 234 -10.42 7.50 -3.48
C LEU A 234 -9.67 7.02 -2.24
N GLY A 235 -8.73 7.86 -1.76
CA GLY A 235 -7.90 7.62 -0.59
C GLY A 235 -6.79 6.60 -0.79
N SER A 236 -6.39 6.32 -2.01
CA SER A 236 -5.04 5.83 -2.30
C SER A 236 -4.04 6.96 -2.04
N ALA A 237 -2.75 6.60 -1.97
CA ALA A 237 -1.70 7.61 -1.90
C ALA A 237 -1.54 8.37 -3.24
N SER A 238 -2.03 7.81 -4.34
CA SER A 238 -1.96 8.40 -5.67
C SER A 238 -2.98 9.53 -5.84
N VAL A 239 -2.58 10.61 -6.46
CA VAL A 239 -3.39 11.77 -6.83
C VAL A 239 -3.17 12.06 -8.30
N HIS A 240 -4.26 12.21 -9.09
CA HIS A 240 -4.23 12.48 -10.53
C HIS A 240 -3.36 11.51 -11.33
N SER A 241 -3.50 10.21 -11.04
CA SER A 241 -2.72 9.15 -11.69
C SER A 241 -3.62 8.04 -12.23
N VAL A 242 -3.21 7.44 -13.34
CA VAL A 242 -3.77 6.17 -13.82
C VAL A 242 -2.94 5.04 -13.24
N ARG A 243 -3.62 3.99 -12.79
CA ARG A 243 -3.01 2.83 -12.16
C ARG A 243 -3.32 1.55 -12.93
N ILE A 244 -2.35 0.64 -12.99
CA ILE A 244 -2.49 -0.72 -13.48
C ILE A 244 -2.03 -1.64 -12.35
N ASP A 245 -2.96 -2.27 -11.62
CA ASP A 245 -2.61 -3.14 -10.47
C ASP A 245 -2.23 -4.57 -10.86
N GLU A 246 -2.57 -4.96 -12.07
CA GLU A 246 -2.33 -6.31 -12.57
C GLU A 246 -1.66 -6.23 -13.95
N PRO A 247 -0.43 -5.65 -14.06
CA PRO A 247 0.23 -5.46 -15.35
C PRO A 247 0.61 -6.77 -16.02
N HIS A 248 0.72 -7.88 -15.27
CA HIS A 248 1.01 -9.23 -15.76
C HIS A 248 -0.14 -9.90 -16.52
N LEU A 249 -1.33 -9.31 -16.54
CA LEU A 249 -2.52 -9.93 -17.15
C LEU A 249 -2.39 -10.18 -18.66
N THR A 250 -1.64 -9.35 -19.37
CA THR A 250 -1.47 -9.53 -20.81
C THR A 250 -0.67 -10.79 -21.15
N GLY A 251 0.20 -11.23 -20.22
CA GLY A 251 1.11 -12.35 -20.44
C GLY A 251 2.03 -12.14 -21.65
N SER A 252 2.27 -10.87 -22.01
CA SER A 252 3.07 -10.52 -23.17
C SER A 252 4.55 -10.81 -22.93
N ARG A 253 5.30 -10.89 -24.03
CA ARG A 253 6.77 -11.00 -23.96
C ARG A 253 7.42 -9.80 -23.26
N HIS A 254 6.81 -8.61 -23.36
CA HIS A 254 7.34 -7.39 -22.75
C HIS A 254 7.14 -7.42 -21.24
N MET A 255 5.97 -7.89 -20.77
CA MET A 255 5.72 -8.09 -19.34
C MET A 255 6.62 -9.17 -18.73
N ALA A 256 6.80 -10.30 -19.43
CA ALA A 256 7.73 -11.34 -18.99
C ALA A 256 9.19 -10.84 -18.93
N ALA A 257 9.61 -10.01 -19.89
CA ALA A 257 10.93 -9.37 -19.87
C ALA A 257 11.05 -8.37 -18.70
N LEU A 258 9.98 -7.59 -18.39
CA LEU A 258 9.95 -6.67 -17.26
C LEU A 258 10.08 -7.44 -15.93
N GLU A 259 9.34 -8.53 -15.74
CA GLU A 259 9.42 -9.35 -14.52
C GLU A 259 10.81 -9.91 -14.30
N SER A 260 11.42 -10.51 -15.33
CA SER A 260 12.79 -11.03 -15.28
C SER A 260 13.82 -9.92 -15.01
N HIS A 261 13.60 -8.75 -15.58
CA HIS A 261 14.46 -7.59 -15.36
C HIS A 261 14.36 -7.07 -13.93
N LEU A 262 13.13 -6.93 -13.41
CA LEU A 262 12.89 -6.55 -12.02
C LEU A 262 13.50 -7.57 -11.05
N GLU A 263 13.35 -8.87 -11.31
CA GLU A 263 13.97 -9.92 -10.49
C GLU A 263 15.49 -9.73 -10.39
N THR A 264 16.15 -9.51 -11.53
CA THR A 264 17.60 -9.27 -11.58
C THR A 264 18.01 -8.06 -10.76
N LEU A 265 17.30 -6.93 -10.89
CA LEU A 265 17.58 -5.70 -10.17
C LEU A 265 17.30 -5.84 -8.66
N ILE A 266 16.21 -6.50 -8.31
CA ILE A 266 15.84 -6.77 -6.91
C ILE A 266 16.90 -7.62 -6.25
N VAL A 267 17.31 -8.75 -6.87
CA VAL A 267 18.33 -9.66 -6.31
C VAL A 267 19.64 -8.94 -6.08
N ALA A 268 20.10 -8.13 -7.05
CA ALA A 268 21.34 -7.36 -6.90
C ALA A 268 21.30 -6.39 -5.70
N HIS A 269 20.15 -5.74 -5.44
CA HIS A 269 20.00 -4.90 -4.26
C HIS A 269 19.92 -5.72 -2.97
N LEU A 270 19.21 -6.85 -2.98
CA LEU A 270 19.08 -7.74 -1.81
C LEU A 270 20.42 -8.30 -1.36
N ASP A 271 21.34 -8.60 -2.28
CA ASP A 271 22.68 -9.12 -1.99
C ASP A 271 23.59 -8.07 -1.35
N SER A 272 23.24 -6.77 -1.51
CA SER A 272 23.96 -5.66 -0.88
C SER A 272 23.45 -5.29 0.51
N LEU A 273 22.38 -5.93 1.00
CA LEU A 273 21.79 -5.62 2.31
C LEU A 273 22.46 -6.45 3.40
N ASP A 274 23.12 -5.76 4.33
CA ASP A 274 23.75 -6.35 5.50
C ASP A 274 23.50 -5.51 6.77
N GLY A 275 23.87 -6.04 7.94
CA GLY A 275 23.77 -5.33 9.21
C GLY A 275 22.82 -5.95 10.22
N ASN A 276 22.53 -5.21 11.29
CA ASN A 276 21.80 -5.71 12.46
C ASN A 276 20.51 -4.91 12.79
N HIS A 277 19.89 -4.27 11.80
CA HIS A 277 18.67 -3.52 11.97
C HIS A 277 17.44 -4.43 12.12
N PRO A 278 16.39 -4.07 12.91
CA PRO A 278 15.15 -4.85 13.00
C PRO A 278 14.51 -5.18 11.66
N PHE A 279 14.60 -4.28 10.68
CA PHE A 279 14.18 -4.51 9.30
C PHE A 279 14.84 -5.74 8.67
N LEU A 280 16.16 -5.90 8.79
CA LEU A 280 16.85 -7.06 8.23
C LEU A 280 16.50 -8.36 8.95
N ARG A 281 16.28 -8.29 10.27
CA ARG A 281 15.84 -9.45 11.05
C ARG A 281 14.42 -9.93 10.67
N ALA A 282 13.63 -9.09 9.99
CA ALA A 282 12.33 -9.41 9.44
C ALA A 282 12.39 -9.92 7.99
N ARG A 283 13.59 -10.09 7.41
CA ARG A 283 13.76 -10.54 6.01
C ARG A 283 13.11 -11.91 5.80
N PRO A 284 12.13 -12.03 4.88
CA PRO A 284 11.48 -13.30 4.62
C PRO A 284 12.42 -14.27 3.87
N ALA A 285 12.26 -15.57 4.09
CA ALA A 285 12.94 -16.59 3.30
C ALA A 285 12.43 -16.64 1.85
N ALA A 286 11.15 -16.34 1.67
CA ALA A 286 10.49 -16.23 0.39
C ALA A 286 9.55 -15.03 0.38
N ALA A 287 9.47 -14.31 -0.73
CA ALA A 287 8.59 -13.16 -0.89
C ALA A 287 7.76 -13.24 -2.16
N ARG A 288 6.51 -12.80 -2.08
CA ARG A 288 5.69 -12.50 -3.23
C ARG A 288 6.04 -11.10 -3.72
N VAL A 289 6.36 -10.96 -5.00
CA VAL A 289 6.54 -9.67 -5.63
C VAL A 289 5.15 -9.17 -6.05
N ARG A 290 4.67 -8.16 -5.36
CA ARG A 290 3.47 -7.45 -5.78
C ARG A 290 3.90 -6.18 -6.49
N TYR A 291 3.58 -6.02 -7.77
CA TYR A 291 3.96 -4.84 -8.53
C TYR A 291 2.77 -4.23 -9.27
N TRP A 292 2.86 -2.95 -9.53
CA TRP A 292 1.84 -2.17 -10.24
C TRP A 292 2.52 -1.05 -11.01
N VAL A 293 1.80 -0.52 -12.00
CA VAL A 293 2.28 0.61 -12.79
C VAL A 293 1.46 1.85 -12.47
N LEU A 294 2.15 2.98 -12.40
CA LEU A 294 1.57 4.31 -12.25
C LEU A 294 1.93 5.14 -13.48
N LEU A 295 0.90 5.71 -14.12
CA LEU A 295 1.04 6.66 -15.21
C LEU A 295 0.51 8.00 -14.70
N SER A 296 1.38 9.01 -14.67
CA SER A 296 1.04 10.34 -14.17
C SER A 296 1.36 11.40 -15.19
N HIS A 297 0.47 12.36 -15.35
CA HIS A 297 0.67 13.58 -16.12
C HIS A 297 0.56 14.78 -15.20
N GLY A 298 1.41 15.78 -15.38
CA GLY A 298 1.31 17.06 -14.70
C GLY A 298 1.25 16.94 -13.17
N GLU A 299 0.14 17.34 -12.57
CA GLU A 299 -0.05 17.35 -11.12
C GLU A 299 -0.08 15.97 -10.45
N GLY A 300 0.03 14.87 -11.23
CA GLY A 300 0.01 13.51 -10.72
C GLY A 300 1.17 13.23 -9.75
N HIS A 301 0.85 12.90 -8.49
CA HIS A 301 1.84 12.67 -7.43
C HIS A 301 1.36 11.65 -6.41
N GLN A 302 2.22 11.33 -5.43
CA GLN A 302 1.91 10.49 -4.27
C GLN A 302 1.97 11.34 -3.01
N ILE A 303 0.91 11.31 -2.18
CA ILE A 303 0.94 11.91 -0.84
C ILE A 303 1.84 11.07 0.09
N PRO A 304 2.30 11.62 1.25
CA PRO A 304 3.11 10.87 2.21
C PRO A 304 2.43 9.57 2.64
N HIS A 305 3.10 8.43 2.44
CA HIS A 305 2.60 7.09 2.78
C HIS A 305 3.75 6.10 3.00
N ALA A 306 3.44 4.95 3.57
CA ALA A 306 4.30 3.79 3.69
C ALA A 306 3.55 2.53 3.24
N HIS A 307 4.26 1.41 3.12
CA HIS A 307 3.70 0.14 2.65
C HIS A 307 3.69 -0.91 3.77
N PRO A 308 2.68 -0.91 4.64
CA PRO A 308 2.68 -1.72 5.86
C PRO A 308 2.62 -3.24 5.63
N ALA A 309 2.22 -3.68 4.44
CA ALA A 309 2.18 -5.10 4.06
C ALA A 309 3.50 -5.61 3.47
N GLY A 310 4.35 -4.72 2.96
CA GLY A 310 5.64 -5.05 2.37
C GLY A 310 6.74 -5.18 3.42
N TRP A 311 7.81 -5.88 3.07
CA TRP A 311 9.08 -5.84 3.77
C TRP A 311 10.05 -4.86 3.10
N LEU A 312 10.28 -4.99 1.80
CA LEU A 312 11.05 -4.08 0.95
C LEU A 312 10.15 -3.53 -0.15
N SER A 313 10.20 -2.24 -0.38
CA SER A 313 9.52 -1.56 -1.48
C SER A 313 10.52 -1.02 -2.48
N GLY A 314 10.06 -0.78 -3.69
CA GLY A 314 10.91 -0.13 -4.68
C GLY A 314 10.13 0.46 -5.86
N VAL A 315 10.87 1.21 -6.66
CA VAL A 315 10.36 1.84 -7.86
C VAL A 315 11.38 1.69 -8.99
N TYR A 316 10.88 1.41 -10.17
CA TYR A 316 11.60 1.43 -11.43
C TYR A 316 11.00 2.49 -12.34
N TYR A 317 11.81 3.46 -12.75
CA TYR A 317 11.36 4.56 -13.60
C TYR A 317 11.51 4.17 -15.07
N LEU A 318 10.38 3.88 -15.71
CA LEU A 318 10.34 3.48 -17.12
C LEU A 318 10.38 4.71 -18.04
N SER A 319 9.61 5.75 -17.72
CA SER A 319 9.57 7.00 -18.45
C SER A 319 9.55 8.17 -17.49
N VAL A 320 10.42 9.15 -17.70
CA VAL A 320 10.50 10.38 -16.90
C VAL A 320 10.58 11.58 -17.85
N PRO A 321 9.61 12.50 -17.80
CA PRO A 321 9.66 13.74 -18.58
C PRO A 321 10.93 14.55 -18.32
N GLU A 322 11.46 15.20 -19.35
CA GLU A 322 12.71 15.96 -19.26
C GLU A 322 12.65 17.10 -18.23
N VAL A 323 11.47 17.72 -18.07
CA VAL A 323 11.27 18.77 -17.06
C VAL A 323 11.55 18.25 -15.62
N ILE A 324 11.37 16.96 -15.37
CA ILE A 324 11.71 16.32 -14.11
C ILE A 324 13.19 15.93 -14.10
N ALA A 325 13.63 15.21 -15.13
CA ALA A 325 14.98 14.65 -15.19
C ALA A 325 16.07 15.73 -15.20
N GLY A 326 15.88 16.80 -15.97
CA GLY A 326 16.78 17.95 -16.09
C GLY A 326 16.49 19.11 -15.13
N GLY A 327 15.40 19.02 -14.34
CA GLY A 327 14.99 20.09 -13.43
C GLY A 327 15.97 20.32 -12.27
N SER A 328 15.89 21.47 -11.61
CA SER A 328 16.72 21.84 -10.44
C SER A 328 15.91 21.87 -9.12
N GLY A 329 14.58 21.94 -9.18
CA GLY A 329 13.69 21.96 -8.02
C GLY A 329 13.31 20.55 -7.52
N SER A 330 12.27 20.44 -6.75
CA SER A 330 11.78 19.16 -6.20
C SER A 330 10.69 18.49 -7.05
N GLU A 331 10.29 19.12 -8.15
CA GLU A 331 9.21 18.66 -9.03
C GLU A 331 9.46 17.22 -9.50
N GLY A 332 8.46 16.38 -9.36
CA GLY A 332 8.51 14.98 -9.72
C GLY A 332 9.44 14.11 -8.87
N CYS A 333 10.21 14.68 -7.95
CA CYS A 333 11.17 13.94 -7.12
C CYS A 333 10.44 12.99 -6.13
N LEU A 334 11.09 11.88 -5.82
CA LEU A 334 10.77 11.01 -4.71
C LEU A 334 11.46 11.56 -3.45
N GLN A 335 10.70 11.86 -2.40
CA GLN A 335 11.23 12.30 -1.13
C GLN A 335 10.80 11.37 -0.01
N PHE A 336 11.77 10.99 0.84
CA PHE A 336 11.47 10.32 2.09
C PHE A 336 11.14 11.35 3.17
N VAL A 337 10.18 11.03 4.00
CA VAL A 337 9.71 11.91 5.07
C VAL A 337 9.42 11.09 6.32
N LEU A 338 9.57 11.70 7.49
CA LEU A 338 9.13 11.10 8.74
C LEU A 338 8.17 12.08 9.41
N PRO A 339 6.88 11.73 9.60
CA PRO A 339 5.93 12.61 10.25
C PRO A 339 6.36 12.92 11.68
N GLU A 340 6.59 14.17 12.02
CA GLU A 340 6.95 14.61 13.40
C GLU A 340 5.80 14.38 14.38
N ARG A 341 4.56 14.48 13.90
CA ARG A 341 3.36 14.14 14.67
C ARG A 341 2.37 13.43 13.76
N VAL A 342 1.84 12.34 14.23
CA VAL A 342 0.75 11.61 13.57
C VAL A 342 -0.52 12.47 13.45
N SER A 343 -0.59 13.59 14.17
CA SER A 343 -1.76 14.48 14.26
C SER A 343 -1.56 15.90 13.72
N ALA A 344 -0.38 16.25 13.18
CA ALA A 344 -0.14 17.58 12.61
C ALA A 344 0.21 17.45 11.13
N PRO A 345 -0.76 17.58 10.20
CA PRO A 345 -0.46 17.73 8.80
C PRO A 345 0.45 18.94 8.59
N GLY A 346 1.60 18.76 7.94
CA GLY A 346 2.50 19.86 7.54
C GLY A 346 3.83 19.97 8.28
N ARG A 347 4.06 19.21 9.35
CA ARG A 347 5.40 19.06 9.93
C ARG A 347 5.91 17.64 9.71
N ALA A 348 7.02 17.53 8.99
CA ALA A 348 7.71 16.27 8.75
C ALA A 348 9.21 16.52 8.85
N ILE A 349 9.93 15.53 9.36
CA ILE A 349 11.38 15.49 9.21
C ILE A 349 11.65 15.11 7.75
N GLU A 350 12.30 15.99 7.01
CA GLU A 350 12.65 15.73 5.62
C GLU A 350 13.88 14.84 5.55
N GLY A 351 13.77 13.77 4.78
CA GLY A 351 14.82 12.82 4.50
C GLY A 351 15.38 12.97 3.08
N PRO A 352 16.07 11.94 2.59
CA PRO A 352 16.65 11.95 1.24
C PRO A 352 15.63 12.27 0.15
N THR A 353 16.03 13.07 -0.82
CA THR A 353 15.25 13.38 -2.02
C THR A 353 15.98 12.82 -3.24
N ILE A 354 15.28 12.07 -4.09
CA ILE A 354 15.81 11.41 -5.27
C ILE A 354 15.14 12.01 -6.51
N ARG A 355 15.93 12.53 -7.42
CA ARG A 355 15.47 12.98 -8.73
C ARG A 355 15.34 11.75 -9.65
N PRO A 356 14.14 11.47 -10.17
CA PRO A 356 13.96 10.33 -11.06
C PRO A 356 14.61 10.62 -12.43
N GLN A 357 15.05 9.53 -13.04
CA GLN A 357 15.52 9.48 -14.42
C GLN A 357 15.10 8.14 -15.00
N SER A 358 14.84 8.08 -16.31
CA SER A 358 14.51 6.81 -16.97
C SER A 358 15.63 5.79 -16.74
N GLY A 359 15.25 4.54 -16.39
CA GLY A 359 16.18 3.48 -16.01
C GLY A 359 16.68 3.53 -14.57
N LEU A 360 16.31 4.51 -13.75
CA LEU A 360 16.64 4.50 -12.33
C LEU A 360 15.81 3.44 -11.60
N PHE A 361 16.49 2.63 -10.80
CA PHE A 361 15.89 1.65 -9.90
C PHE A 361 16.24 1.99 -8.45
N VAL A 362 15.22 2.06 -7.59
CA VAL A 362 15.37 2.44 -6.18
C VAL A 362 14.67 1.40 -5.32
N THR A 363 15.33 0.96 -4.23
CA THR A 363 14.70 0.14 -3.18
C THR A 363 14.91 0.74 -1.81
N PHE A 364 13.96 0.51 -0.91
CA PHE A 364 13.95 1.04 0.44
C PHE A 364 13.06 0.19 1.36
N PRO A 365 13.26 0.25 2.70
CA PRO A 365 12.40 -0.43 3.65
C PRO A 365 10.93 0.01 3.50
N SER A 366 10.00 -0.94 3.41
CA SER A 366 8.57 -0.64 3.17
C SER A 366 7.93 0.24 4.24
N HIS A 367 8.50 0.28 5.45
CA HIS A 367 8.04 1.14 6.55
C HIS A 367 8.49 2.60 6.44
N ALA A 368 9.41 2.92 5.50
CA ALA A 368 9.85 4.29 5.30
C ALA A 368 8.78 5.11 4.57
N HIS A 369 8.31 6.17 5.22
CA HIS A 369 7.37 7.11 4.60
C HIS A 369 8.02 7.85 3.45
N HIS A 370 7.29 7.96 2.35
CA HIS A 370 7.75 8.66 1.16
C HIS A 370 6.59 9.32 0.44
N ARG A 371 6.92 10.33 -0.38
CA ARG A 371 6.01 11.07 -1.24
C ARG A 371 6.67 11.36 -2.58
N THR A 372 5.89 11.79 -3.56
CA THR A 372 6.42 12.45 -4.75
C THR A 372 5.80 13.84 -4.88
N PHE A 373 6.52 14.74 -5.52
CA PHE A 373 6.00 16.08 -5.79
C PHE A 373 5.26 16.11 -7.13
N PRO A 374 4.21 16.94 -7.26
CA PRO A 374 3.65 17.25 -8.57
C PRO A 374 4.68 17.96 -9.45
N TYR A 375 4.46 17.99 -10.75
CA TYR A 375 5.29 18.72 -11.70
C TYR A 375 4.41 19.40 -12.76
N THR A 376 4.91 20.46 -13.37
CA THR A 376 4.23 21.12 -14.49
C THR A 376 4.89 20.67 -15.79
N PRO A 377 4.18 20.00 -16.71
CA PRO A 377 4.71 19.61 -18.01
C PRO A 377 5.17 20.84 -18.80
N ALA A 378 6.21 20.69 -19.60
CA ALA A 378 6.56 21.70 -20.59
C ALA A 378 5.42 21.87 -21.62
N LEU A 379 5.29 23.05 -22.19
CA LEU A 379 4.24 23.31 -23.19
C LEU A 379 4.40 22.34 -24.37
N GLY A 380 3.34 21.56 -24.63
CA GLY A 380 3.31 20.55 -25.70
C GLY A 380 3.92 19.18 -25.31
N ASP A 381 4.47 19.03 -24.09
CA ASP A 381 4.90 17.72 -23.59
C ASP A 381 3.70 16.91 -23.10
N THR A 382 3.43 15.81 -23.78
CA THR A 382 2.36 14.86 -23.44
C THR A 382 2.89 13.55 -22.87
N ALA A 383 4.21 13.40 -22.74
CA ALA A 383 4.83 12.18 -22.25
C ALA A 383 4.48 11.94 -20.76
N PRO A 384 3.90 10.78 -20.40
CA PRO A 384 3.63 10.48 -19.02
C PRO A 384 4.91 10.10 -18.25
N ARG A 385 4.95 10.43 -16.96
CA ARG A 385 5.83 9.73 -16.05
C ARG A 385 5.26 8.33 -15.83
N ILE A 386 6.01 7.29 -16.20
CA ILE A 386 5.64 5.89 -16.02
C ILE A 386 6.58 5.25 -15.01
N VAL A 387 6.00 4.71 -13.94
CA VAL A 387 6.73 4.11 -12.83
C VAL A 387 6.17 2.71 -12.59
N VAL A 388 7.06 1.73 -12.49
CA VAL A 388 6.73 0.40 -11.98
C VAL A 388 7.12 0.38 -10.49
N ALA A 389 6.12 0.37 -9.62
CA ALA A 389 6.32 0.25 -8.19
C ALA A 389 6.07 -1.20 -7.74
N PHE A 390 6.76 -1.64 -6.69
CA PHE A 390 6.59 -2.98 -6.16
C PHE A 390 6.83 -3.05 -4.66
N ASP A 391 6.25 -4.10 -4.06
CA ASP A 391 6.49 -4.54 -2.70
C ASP A 391 6.93 -6.01 -2.68
N LEU A 392 7.88 -6.33 -1.82
CA LEU A 392 8.17 -7.70 -1.43
C LEU A 392 7.35 -8.01 -0.18
N GLU A 393 6.30 -8.77 -0.35
CA GLU A 393 5.41 -9.20 0.74
C GLU A 393 5.84 -10.59 1.25
N HIS A 394 5.72 -10.82 2.56
CA HIS A 394 5.92 -12.15 3.12
C HIS A 394 5.04 -13.17 2.37
N ARG A 395 5.64 -14.28 1.98
CA ARG A 395 4.90 -15.42 1.50
C ARG A 395 4.78 -16.41 2.63
N ASP A 396 3.59 -16.53 3.20
CA ASP A 396 3.27 -17.64 4.08
C ASP A 396 3.24 -18.89 3.20
N ASP A 397 4.22 -19.77 3.38
CA ASP A 397 4.16 -21.13 2.84
C ASP A 397 3.04 -21.82 3.64
N GLY A 398 1.80 -21.82 3.10
CA GLY A 398 0.62 -22.42 3.70
C GLY A 398 0.70 -23.92 3.88
#